data_7ace91ae246d3fbdb9dfbdaa6329cb85
#
_entry.id   7ace91ae246d3fbdb9dfbdaa6329cb85
#
_cell.length_a   1.000
_cell.length_b   1.000
_cell.length_c   1.000
_cell.angle_alpha   90.00
_cell.angle_beta   90.00
_cell.angle_gamma   90.00
#
_symmetry.space_group_name_H-M   'P 1'
#
loop_
_entity.id
_entity.type
_entity.pdbx_description
1 polymer ?
#
loop_
_entity_poly.entity_id
_entity_poly.type
_entity_poly.pdbx_seq_one_letter_code
_entity_poly.pdbx_strand_id
1 'polypeptide(L)'
;VRIEIVVFDGFDPLDVIAPWEVFVRAAALDAGLEVALVHADGAGPVTTAYGLRMQIDETLGTPDAVLVPGGSWVDATDTGVRREIRCGALPGAIAELAPSVRWVASVCTGALILGEAGLLRGRNATTNDAALEELSRYGATVRRHRVVDDGAVVTAGGVTSGIDLALWLVHRELGAEIAGSVRAAIAYPVQPDVWRTPEILTR
;
A
#
# COMPACT_ATOMS: atom_id res chain seq x y z
N VAL A 1 1.43 11.70 -12.62
CA VAL A 1 1.84 10.86 -11.47
C VAL A 1 1.53 9.42 -11.81
N ARG A 2 2.55 8.55 -11.82
CA ARG A 2 2.39 7.10 -12.02
C ARG A 2 2.43 6.38 -10.66
N ILE A 3 1.34 5.68 -10.33
CA ILE A 3 1.24 4.82 -9.15
C ILE A 3 1.39 3.37 -9.60
N GLU A 4 2.33 2.63 -9.03
CA GLU A 4 2.45 1.19 -9.22
C GLU A 4 1.99 0.46 -7.96
N ILE A 5 1.04 -0.46 -8.14
CA ILE A 5 0.56 -1.37 -7.10
C ILE A 5 1.22 -2.71 -7.34
N VAL A 6 2.07 -3.12 -6.42
CA VAL A 6 2.84 -4.37 -6.55
C VAL A 6 1.94 -5.56 -6.27
N VAL A 7 2.12 -6.64 -7.05
CA VAL A 7 1.51 -7.93 -6.81
C VAL A 7 2.56 -9.04 -6.79
N PHE A 8 2.30 -10.09 -6.03
CA PHE A 8 3.14 -11.28 -5.85
C PHE A 8 2.25 -12.47 -5.49
N ASP A 9 2.71 -13.70 -5.68
CA ASP A 9 1.91 -14.87 -5.32
C ASP A 9 1.51 -14.86 -3.84
N GLY A 10 0.23 -15.06 -3.57
CA GLY A 10 -0.35 -15.06 -2.22
C GLY A 10 -0.72 -13.69 -1.66
N PHE A 11 -0.75 -12.63 -2.47
CA PHE A 11 -1.30 -11.35 -2.01
C PHE A 11 -2.81 -11.43 -1.73
N ASP A 12 -3.31 -10.61 -0.82
CA ASP A 12 -4.75 -10.47 -0.58
C ASP A 12 -5.39 -9.64 -1.71
N PRO A 13 -6.36 -10.20 -2.47
CA PRO A 13 -6.91 -9.50 -3.63
C PRO A 13 -7.58 -8.16 -3.27
N LEU A 14 -8.18 -8.04 -2.09
CA LEU A 14 -8.85 -6.79 -1.71
C LEU A 14 -7.85 -5.68 -1.37
N ASP A 15 -6.66 -6.03 -0.87
CA ASP A 15 -5.57 -5.07 -0.61
C ASP A 15 -5.07 -4.40 -1.90
N VAL A 16 -5.32 -5.02 -3.06
CA VAL A 16 -4.92 -4.54 -4.39
C VAL A 16 -6.09 -3.93 -5.15
N ILE A 17 -7.17 -4.71 -5.32
CA ILE A 17 -8.26 -4.34 -6.23
C ILE A 17 -9.03 -3.13 -5.70
N ALA A 18 -9.20 -3.02 -4.37
CA ALA A 18 -9.92 -1.90 -3.78
C ALA A 18 -9.18 -0.56 -3.96
N PRO A 19 -7.88 -0.42 -3.61
CA PRO A 19 -7.11 0.78 -3.93
C PRO A 19 -7.01 1.05 -5.43
N TRP A 20 -6.81 0.01 -6.23
CA TRP A 20 -6.72 0.12 -7.68
C TRP A 20 -7.98 0.76 -8.27
N GLU A 21 -9.17 0.30 -7.87
CA GLU A 21 -10.43 0.89 -8.35
C GLU A 21 -10.56 2.37 -7.96
N VAL A 22 -10.18 2.72 -6.74
CA VAL A 22 -10.21 4.11 -6.26
C VAL A 22 -9.29 4.99 -7.12
N PHE A 23 -8.05 4.55 -7.35
CA PHE A 23 -7.08 5.32 -8.15
C PHE A 23 -7.47 5.40 -9.62
N VAL A 24 -7.99 4.33 -10.24
CA VAL A 24 -8.45 4.35 -11.63
C VAL A 24 -9.63 5.31 -11.81
N ARG A 25 -10.54 5.37 -10.85
CA ARG A 25 -11.63 6.35 -10.87
C ARG A 25 -11.12 7.78 -10.72
N ALA A 26 -10.11 7.99 -9.90
CA ALA A 26 -9.46 9.30 -9.79
C ALA A 26 -8.73 9.68 -11.09
N ALA A 27 -8.05 8.73 -11.74
CA ALA A 27 -7.40 8.93 -13.03
C ALA A 27 -8.38 9.29 -14.16
N ALA A 28 -9.62 8.81 -14.09
CA ALA A 28 -10.67 9.20 -15.03
C ALA A 28 -11.13 10.67 -14.84
N LEU A 29 -10.85 11.27 -13.69
CA LEU A 29 -11.17 12.68 -13.37
C LEU A 29 -9.94 13.59 -13.51
N ASP A 30 -8.74 13.04 -13.46
CA ASP A 30 -7.47 13.75 -13.59
C ASP A 30 -6.53 12.99 -14.54
N ALA A 31 -6.36 13.50 -15.75
CA ALA A 31 -5.52 12.88 -16.78
C ALA A 31 -4.01 12.85 -16.44
N GLY A 32 -3.59 13.50 -15.36
CA GLY A 32 -2.21 13.45 -14.84
C GLY A 32 -1.91 12.24 -13.97
N LEU A 33 -2.91 11.41 -13.63
CA LEU A 33 -2.75 10.20 -12.83
C LEU A 33 -2.79 8.94 -13.71
N GLU A 34 -1.81 8.08 -13.55
CA GLU A 34 -1.72 6.75 -14.15
C GLU A 34 -1.58 5.69 -13.05
N VAL A 35 -2.22 4.54 -13.22
CA VAL A 35 -2.18 3.45 -12.25
C VAL A 35 -1.91 2.13 -12.95
N ALA A 36 -0.91 1.39 -12.48
CA ALA A 36 -0.57 0.08 -13.01
C ALA A 36 -0.52 -0.98 -11.90
N LEU A 37 -0.95 -2.20 -12.24
CA LEU A 37 -0.62 -3.40 -11.47
C LEU A 37 0.68 -3.96 -12.02
N VAL A 38 1.68 -4.14 -11.15
CA VAL A 38 3.02 -4.59 -11.54
C VAL A 38 3.44 -5.81 -10.75
N HIS A 39 4.06 -6.76 -11.40
CA HIS A 39 4.57 -7.97 -10.76
C HIS A 39 5.92 -7.68 -10.08
N ALA A 40 6.13 -8.20 -8.87
CA ALA A 40 7.37 -8.02 -8.13
C ALA A 40 8.56 -8.73 -8.81
N ASP A 41 8.35 -9.94 -9.33
CA ASP A 41 9.41 -10.84 -9.83
C ASP A 41 9.49 -10.93 -11.37
N GLY A 42 8.73 -10.08 -12.10
CA GLY A 42 8.67 -10.14 -13.57
C GLY A 42 7.26 -10.45 -14.07
N ALA A 43 6.94 -10.00 -15.31
CA ALA A 43 5.62 -10.16 -15.92
C ALA A 43 5.20 -11.64 -15.97
N GLY A 44 3.93 -11.90 -15.70
CA GLY A 44 3.41 -13.26 -15.73
C GLY A 44 2.11 -13.45 -14.95
N PRO A 45 1.67 -14.70 -14.82
CA PRO A 45 0.51 -15.04 -14.00
C PRO A 45 0.85 -14.93 -12.52
N VAL A 46 -0.08 -14.39 -11.74
CA VAL A 46 -0.01 -14.34 -10.27
C VAL A 46 -1.28 -14.95 -9.68
N THR A 47 -1.16 -15.62 -8.55
CA THR A 47 -2.27 -16.24 -7.84
C THR A 47 -2.43 -15.60 -6.47
N THR A 48 -3.62 -15.11 -6.16
CA THR A 48 -3.92 -14.49 -4.85
C THR A 48 -3.97 -15.53 -3.72
N ALA A 49 -4.02 -15.07 -2.49
CA ALA A 49 -4.20 -15.91 -1.30
C ALA A 49 -5.45 -16.81 -1.36
N TYR A 50 -6.46 -16.43 -2.13
CA TYR A 50 -7.74 -17.14 -2.27
C TYR A 50 -7.91 -17.84 -3.63
N GLY A 51 -6.83 -17.98 -4.41
CA GLY A 51 -6.83 -18.75 -5.65
C GLY A 51 -7.33 -18.01 -6.90
N LEU A 52 -7.62 -16.69 -6.81
CA LEU A 52 -7.88 -15.89 -8.00
C LEU A 52 -6.59 -15.77 -8.81
N ARG A 53 -6.66 -16.10 -10.10
CA ARG A 53 -5.54 -15.95 -11.02
C ARG A 53 -5.68 -14.69 -11.85
N MET A 54 -4.59 -13.96 -11.99
CA MET A 54 -4.51 -12.74 -12.78
C MET A 54 -3.28 -12.79 -13.68
N GLN A 55 -3.38 -12.23 -14.88
CA GLN A 55 -2.25 -12.00 -15.75
C GLN A 55 -1.76 -10.58 -15.53
N ILE A 56 -0.48 -10.40 -15.26
CA ILE A 56 0.17 -9.11 -15.04
C ILE A 56 1.26 -8.93 -16.08
N ASP A 57 1.13 -7.90 -16.90
CA ASP A 57 1.99 -7.70 -18.07
C ASP A 57 3.19 -6.79 -17.78
N GLU A 58 3.15 -6.07 -16.65
CA GLU A 58 4.19 -5.12 -16.27
C GLU A 58 4.95 -5.61 -15.01
N THR A 59 6.20 -5.19 -14.92
CA THR A 59 7.05 -5.40 -13.72
C THR A 59 7.24 -4.10 -12.99
N LEU A 60 7.56 -4.16 -11.68
CA LEU A 60 7.91 -3.00 -10.88
C LEU A 60 9.02 -2.20 -11.58
N GLY A 61 8.73 -0.94 -11.86
CA GLY A 61 9.58 -0.03 -12.61
C GLY A 61 10.12 1.12 -11.77
N THR A 62 10.00 2.32 -12.31
CA THR A 62 10.40 3.58 -11.65
C THR A 62 9.19 4.50 -11.53
N PRO A 63 8.22 4.18 -10.67
CA PRO A 63 7.01 4.98 -10.48
C PRO A 63 7.28 6.28 -9.73
N ASP A 64 6.27 7.17 -9.74
CA ASP A 64 6.25 8.32 -8.83
C ASP A 64 5.81 7.92 -7.41
N ALA A 65 5.08 6.80 -7.29
CA ALA A 65 4.60 6.28 -6.01
C ALA A 65 4.33 4.77 -6.08
N VAL A 66 4.50 4.06 -4.96
CA VAL A 66 4.31 2.62 -4.90
C VAL A 66 3.41 2.20 -3.74
N LEU A 67 2.53 1.22 -3.99
CA LEU A 67 1.69 0.59 -2.99
C LEU A 67 2.00 -0.91 -2.89
N VAL A 68 2.24 -1.40 -1.67
CA VAL A 68 2.57 -2.79 -1.35
C VAL A 68 1.41 -3.42 -0.57
N PRO A 69 0.75 -4.46 -1.10
CA PRO A 69 -0.32 -5.18 -0.41
C PRO A 69 0.21 -6.16 0.63
N GLY A 70 -0.68 -6.63 1.49
CA GLY A 70 -0.45 -7.79 2.33
C GLY A 70 -0.88 -9.11 1.68
N GLY A 71 -0.97 -10.15 2.49
CA GLY A 71 -1.45 -11.47 2.10
C GLY A 71 -0.69 -12.60 2.77
N SER A 72 -1.33 -13.75 2.92
CA SER A 72 -0.80 -15.03 3.42
C SER A 72 0.20 -14.88 4.58
N TRP A 73 -0.19 -14.19 5.64
CA TRP A 73 0.66 -13.96 6.82
C TRP A 73 0.48 -15.02 7.90
N VAL A 74 -0.78 -15.40 8.20
CA VAL A 74 -1.11 -16.30 9.31
C VAL A 74 -0.81 -17.74 8.95
N ASP A 75 -1.12 -18.13 7.71
CA ASP A 75 -0.87 -19.48 7.22
C ASP A 75 0.59 -19.62 6.80
N ALA A 76 1.26 -20.68 7.25
CA ALA A 76 2.66 -20.98 6.91
C ALA A 76 2.77 -21.51 5.46
N THR A 77 2.29 -20.73 4.50
CA THR A 77 2.42 -21.04 3.08
C THR A 77 3.75 -20.56 2.52
N ASP A 78 4.19 -21.15 1.42
CA ASP A 78 5.40 -20.68 0.69
C ASP A 78 5.11 -19.49 -0.23
N THR A 79 4.03 -18.75 0.01
CA THR A 79 3.60 -17.57 -0.74
C THR A 79 3.31 -16.40 0.19
N GLY A 80 3.04 -15.24 -0.37
CA GLY A 80 2.63 -14.06 0.37
C GLY A 80 3.77 -13.32 1.05
N VAL A 81 3.42 -12.45 1.99
CA VAL A 81 4.35 -11.53 2.66
C VAL A 81 5.55 -12.25 3.29
N ARG A 82 5.34 -13.42 3.91
CA ARG A 82 6.45 -14.18 4.52
C ARG A 82 7.49 -14.65 3.49
N ARG A 83 7.04 -15.07 2.30
CA ARG A 83 7.93 -15.46 1.21
C ARG A 83 8.72 -14.25 0.72
N GLU A 84 8.05 -13.11 0.50
CA GLU A 84 8.71 -11.89 0.01
C GLU A 84 9.77 -11.39 0.98
N ILE A 85 9.51 -11.42 2.30
CA ILE A 85 10.49 -11.08 3.33
C ILE A 85 11.68 -12.06 3.29
N ARG A 86 11.44 -13.37 3.22
CA ARG A 86 12.53 -14.37 3.16
C ARG A 86 13.36 -14.26 1.89
N CYS A 87 12.72 -13.98 0.76
CA CYS A 87 13.40 -13.78 -0.52
C CYS A 87 14.27 -12.51 -0.52
N GLY A 88 13.76 -11.45 0.09
CA GLY A 88 14.44 -10.16 0.19
C GLY A 88 14.45 -9.32 -1.10
N ALA A 89 14.02 -9.87 -2.24
CA ALA A 89 14.05 -9.15 -3.52
C ALA A 89 13.10 -7.94 -3.51
N LEU A 90 11.82 -8.17 -3.14
CA LEU A 90 10.84 -7.08 -3.08
C LEU A 90 11.19 -6.03 -2.01
N PRO A 91 11.51 -6.39 -0.75
CA PRO A 91 11.99 -5.41 0.23
C PRO A 91 13.20 -4.60 -0.26
N GLY A 92 14.17 -5.26 -0.92
CA GLY A 92 15.33 -4.59 -1.50
C GLY A 92 14.95 -3.58 -2.58
N ALA A 93 14.11 -3.97 -3.53
CA ALA A 93 13.61 -3.08 -4.58
C ALA A 93 12.85 -1.87 -4.01
N ILE A 94 12.00 -2.08 -3.00
CA ILE A 94 11.28 -1.00 -2.31
C ILE A 94 12.25 -0.06 -1.59
N ALA A 95 13.30 -0.58 -0.93
CA ALA A 95 14.32 0.25 -0.27
C ALA A 95 15.08 1.13 -1.27
N GLU A 96 15.39 0.60 -2.46
CA GLU A 96 16.06 1.35 -3.54
C GLU A 96 15.17 2.43 -4.14
N LEU A 97 13.86 2.15 -4.31
CA LEU A 97 12.89 3.10 -4.86
C LEU A 97 12.53 4.24 -3.91
N ALA A 98 12.47 3.94 -2.61
CA ALA A 98 11.94 4.86 -1.59
C ALA A 98 12.52 6.30 -1.63
N PRO A 99 13.82 6.52 -1.89
CA PRO A 99 14.38 7.88 -1.97
C PRO A 99 13.93 8.67 -3.19
N SER A 100 13.43 8.03 -4.24
CA SER A 100 13.09 8.65 -5.53
C SER A 100 11.59 8.83 -5.75
N VAL A 101 10.76 8.16 -4.96
CA VAL A 101 9.30 8.23 -5.07
C VAL A 101 8.71 9.27 -4.13
N ARG A 102 7.53 9.77 -4.46
CA ARG A 102 6.78 10.75 -3.64
C ARG A 102 6.32 10.13 -2.32
N TRP A 103 5.92 8.87 -2.38
CA TRP A 103 5.51 8.08 -1.22
C TRP A 103 5.57 6.58 -1.50
N VAL A 104 5.79 5.84 -0.43
CA VAL A 104 5.62 4.39 -0.36
C VAL A 104 4.45 4.11 0.56
N ALA A 105 3.46 3.37 0.08
CA ALA A 105 2.30 2.99 0.88
C ALA A 105 2.16 1.48 1.03
N SER A 106 1.45 1.06 2.09
CA SER A 106 1.11 -0.35 2.28
C SER A 106 -0.30 -0.55 2.80
N VAL A 107 -0.88 -1.69 2.47
CA VAL A 107 -2.13 -2.18 3.05
C VAL A 107 -1.85 -3.47 3.83
N CYS A 108 -2.54 -3.66 4.94
CA CYS A 108 -2.51 -4.90 5.71
C CYS A 108 -1.06 -5.28 6.12
N THR A 109 -0.68 -6.54 5.95
CA THR A 109 0.66 -7.04 6.27
C THR A 109 1.75 -6.59 5.29
N GLY A 110 1.42 -5.85 4.23
CA GLY A 110 2.39 -5.18 3.37
C GLY A 110 3.34 -4.24 4.13
N ALA A 111 2.89 -3.68 5.26
CA ALA A 111 3.74 -2.87 6.13
C ALA A 111 4.97 -3.64 6.66
N LEU A 112 4.90 -4.97 6.78
CA LEU A 112 6.06 -5.78 7.20
C LEU A 112 7.13 -5.85 6.10
N ILE A 113 6.73 -5.82 4.82
CA ILE A 113 7.66 -5.68 3.70
C ILE A 113 8.37 -4.32 3.77
N LEU A 114 7.63 -3.23 4.08
CA LEU A 114 8.23 -1.91 4.31
C LEU A 114 9.16 -1.92 5.54
N GLY A 115 8.83 -2.68 6.58
CA GLY A 115 9.67 -2.89 7.75
C GLY A 115 10.99 -3.55 7.40
N GLU A 116 10.96 -4.64 6.62
CA GLU A 116 12.14 -5.34 6.11
C GLU A 116 12.98 -4.45 5.19
N ALA A 117 12.34 -3.61 4.38
CA ALA A 117 13.01 -2.58 3.57
C ALA A 117 13.66 -1.46 4.41
N GLY A 118 13.52 -1.49 5.75
CA GLY A 118 14.12 -0.50 6.66
C GLY A 118 13.36 0.84 6.75
N LEU A 119 12.19 0.96 6.11
CA LEU A 119 11.46 2.23 5.98
C LEU A 119 10.67 2.62 7.23
N LEU A 120 10.49 1.72 8.20
CA LEU A 120 9.62 1.97 9.36
C LEU A 120 10.36 2.33 10.65
N ARG A 121 11.68 2.24 10.67
CA ARG A 121 12.46 2.57 11.88
C ARG A 121 12.26 4.01 12.31
N GLY A 122 11.74 4.20 13.52
CA GLY A 122 11.46 5.50 14.11
C GLY A 122 10.24 6.22 13.52
N ARG A 123 9.46 5.56 12.65
CA ARG A 123 8.24 6.11 12.05
C ARG A 123 6.98 5.62 12.73
N ASN A 124 5.91 6.38 12.60
CA ASN A 124 4.58 5.93 12.96
C ASN A 124 4.01 5.06 11.84
N ALA A 125 3.44 3.92 12.20
CA ALA A 125 2.88 2.99 11.23
C ALA A 125 1.74 2.15 11.82
N THR A 126 0.95 1.58 10.92
CA THR A 126 -0.06 0.56 11.24
C THR A 126 0.08 -0.63 10.29
N THR A 127 -0.61 -1.71 10.63
CA THR A 127 -0.71 -2.93 9.83
C THR A 127 -2.00 -3.68 10.21
N ASN A 128 -2.22 -4.87 9.67
CA ASN A 128 -3.27 -5.75 10.13
C ASN A 128 -3.11 -6.05 11.64
N ASP A 129 -4.21 -6.11 12.38
CA ASP A 129 -4.21 -6.30 13.84
C ASP A 129 -3.42 -7.55 14.28
N ALA A 130 -3.46 -8.63 13.48
CA ALA A 130 -2.72 -9.87 13.74
C ALA A 130 -1.19 -9.71 13.62
N ALA A 131 -0.69 -8.61 13.07
CA ALA A 131 0.73 -8.36 12.80
C ALA A 131 1.30 -7.13 13.53
N LEU A 132 0.54 -6.49 14.42
CA LEU A 132 0.98 -5.27 15.13
C LEU A 132 2.21 -5.50 16.01
N GLU A 133 2.32 -6.67 16.64
CA GLU A 133 3.51 -7.02 17.43
C GLU A 133 4.75 -7.16 16.54
N GLU A 134 4.61 -7.82 15.39
CA GLU A 134 5.70 -7.95 14.43
C GLU A 134 6.13 -6.60 13.87
N LEU A 135 5.16 -5.71 13.56
CA LEU A 135 5.45 -4.36 13.09
C LEU A 135 6.36 -3.59 14.06
N SER A 136 6.13 -3.75 15.38
CA SER A 136 6.94 -3.07 16.40
C SER A 136 8.40 -3.52 16.41
N ARG A 137 8.70 -4.76 15.98
CA ARG A 137 10.06 -5.31 15.90
C ARG A 137 10.91 -4.64 14.83
N TYR A 138 10.27 -4.03 13.81
CA TYR A 138 10.94 -3.20 12.81
C TYR A 138 11.24 -1.77 13.31
N GLY A 139 10.99 -1.48 14.59
CA GLY A 139 11.26 -0.18 15.20
C GLY A 139 10.20 0.88 14.90
N ALA A 140 9.03 0.47 14.43
CA ALA A 140 7.88 1.35 14.21
C ALA A 140 7.19 1.73 15.53
N THR A 141 6.70 2.96 15.62
CA THR A 141 5.72 3.37 16.62
C THR A 141 4.32 3.00 16.13
N VAL A 142 3.76 1.94 16.69
CA VAL A 142 2.45 1.43 16.27
C VAL A 142 1.33 2.42 16.59
N ARG A 143 0.54 2.75 15.58
CA ARG A 143 -0.69 3.55 15.68
C ARG A 143 -1.90 2.71 15.27
N ARG A 144 -2.92 2.62 16.14
CA ARG A 144 -4.15 1.84 15.86
C ARG A 144 -5.18 2.71 15.15
N HIS A 145 -4.89 3.07 13.90
CA HIS A 145 -5.78 3.80 13.00
C HIS A 145 -5.90 3.05 11.69
N ARG A 146 -6.98 3.30 10.96
CA ARG A 146 -7.18 2.67 9.67
C ARG A 146 -6.10 3.09 8.67
N VAL A 147 -5.67 4.34 8.73
CA VAL A 147 -4.56 4.88 7.93
C VAL A 147 -3.62 5.67 8.83
N VAL A 148 -2.32 5.49 8.65
CA VAL A 148 -1.26 6.27 9.30
C VAL A 148 -0.40 6.91 8.22
N ASP A 149 -0.48 8.23 8.11
CA ASP A 149 0.32 9.04 7.20
C ASP A 149 1.52 9.64 7.96
N ASP A 150 2.70 9.09 7.73
CA ASP A 150 3.97 9.58 8.27
C ASP A 150 4.83 10.26 7.17
N GLY A 151 4.18 11.01 6.30
CA GLY A 151 4.82 11.76 5.22
C GLY A 151 5.12 10.92 3.99
N ALA A 152 6.38 10.58 3.75
CA ALA A 152 6.78 9.76 2.61
C ALA A 152 6.38 8.28 2.76
N VAL A 153 6.00 7.83 3.96
CA VAL A 153 5.51 6.47 4.21
C VAL A 153 4.10 6.53 4.75
N VAL A 154 3.16 5.82 4.10
CA VAL A 154 1.75 5.79 4.48
C VAL A 154 1.30 4.34 4.60
N THR A 155 0.82 3.95 5.77
CA THR A 155 0.42 2.56 6.03
C THR A 155 -1.05 2.46 6.37
N ALA A 156 -1.70 1.39 5.95
CA ALA A 156 -3.09 1.08 6.31
C ALA A 156 -3.20 -0.28 6.99
N GLY A 157 -4.22 -0.39 7.84
CA GLY A 157 -4.57 -1.63 8.53
C GLY A 157 -5.12 -2.71 7.61
N GLY A 158 -5.82 -3.68 8.16
CA GLY A 158 -6.42 -4.78 7.39
C GLY A 158 -7.69 -4.38 6.68
N VAL A 159 -7.94 -5.04 5.84
CA VAL A 159 -8.12 -5.34 4.41
C VAL A 159 -8.86 -4.19 3.75
N THR A 160 -10.07 -3.82 4.29
CA THR A 160 -10.90 -2.71 3.77
C THR A 160 -10.27 -1.33 3.98
N SER A 161 -9.26 -1.21 4.86
CA SER A 161 -8.53 0.05 5.06
C SER A 161 -7.76 0.51 3.82
N GLY A 162 -7.56 -0.38 2.83
CA GLY A 162 -7.03 -0.01 1.53
C GLY A 162 -7.88 1.02 0.77
N ILE A 163 -9.21 0.99 0.97
CA ILE A 163 -10.12 2.00 0.40
C ILE A 163 -9.85 3.37 1.05
N ASP A 164 -9.76 3.40 2.39
CA ASP A 164 -9.48 4.64 3.13
C ASP A 164 -8.12 5.21 2.75
N LEU A 165 -7.10 4.35 2.62
CA LEU A 165 -5.76 4.74 2.19
C LEU A 165 -5.79 5.38 0.81
N ALA A 166 -6.42 4.74 -0.17
CA ALA A 166 -6.47 5.25 -1.53
C ALA A 166 -7.26 6.57 -1.62
N LEU A 167 -8.42 6.67 -0.94
CA LEU A 167 -9.18 7.92 -0.86
C LEU A 167 -8.39 9.03 -0.18
N TRP A 168 -7.62 8.70 0.87
CA TRP A 168 -6.73 9.65 1.53
C TRP A 168 -5.61 10.13 0.59
N LEU A 169 -4.95 9.23 -0.13
CA LEU A 169 -3.89 9.57 -1.07
C LEU A 169 -4.43 10.39 -2.24
N VAL A 170 -5.61 10.07 -2.78
CA VAL A 170 -6.30 10.91 -3.77
C VAL A 170 -6.59 12.30 -3.20
N HIS A 171 -7.08 12.38 -1.95
CA HIS A 171 -7.30 13.68 -1.30
C HIS A 171 -5.99 14.49 -1.17
N ARG A 172 -4.90 13.84 -0.76
CA ARG A 172 -3.60 14.47 -0.55
C ARG A 172 -2.97 14.96 -1.84
N GLU A 173 -3.07 14.18 -2.91
CA GLU A 173 -2.40 14.46 -4.18
C GLU A 173 -3.26 15.29 -5.14
N LEU A 174 -4.58 15.09 -5.16
CA LEU A 174 -5.52 15.67 -6.14
C LEU A 174 -6.60 16.55 -5.49
N GLY A 175 -6.68 16.61 -4.16
CA GLY A 175 -7.60 17.47 -3.44
C GLY A 175 -8.93 16.81 -3.05
N ALA A 176 -9.67 17.53 -2.21
CA ALA A 176 -10.91 17.05 -1.57
C ALA A 176 -12.05 16.80 -2.57
N GLU A 177 -12.12 17.57 -3.65
CA GLU A 177 -13.19 17.49 -4.63
C GLU A 177 -13.14 16.15 -5.39
N ILE A 178 -11.97 15.78 -5.92
CA ILE A 178 -11.76 14.52 -6.63
C ILE A 178 -11.98 13.34 -5.68
N ALA A 179 -11.40 13.37 -4.48
CA ALA A 179 -11.59 12.32 -3.47
C ALA A 179 -13.06 12.15 -3.08
N GLY A 180 -13.80 13.25 -2.93
CA GLY A 180 -15.24 13.26 -2.65
C GLY A 180 -16.06 12.64 -3.78
N SER A 181 -15.74 12.97 -5.03
CA SER A 181 -16.38 12.43 -6.24
C SER A 181 -16.15 10.93 -6.37
N VAL A 182 -14.90 10.47 -6.18
CA VAL A 182 -14.56 9.03 -6.21
C VAL A 182 -15.28 8.28 -5.10
N ARG A 183 -15.26 8.80 -3.86
CA ARG A 183 -15.96 8.20 -2.72
C ARG A 183 -17.47 8.05 -2.97
N ALA A 184 -18.10 9.07 -3.54
CA ALA A 184 -19.53 9.00 -3.91
C ALA A 184 -19.79 7.95 -5.00
N ALA A 185 -18.92 7.89 -6.02
CA ALA A 185 -19.05 6.94 -7.12
C ALA A 185 -18.96 5.47 -6.70
N ILE A 186 -18.13 5.17 -5.68
CA ILE A 186 -18.03 3.81 -5.11
C ILE A 186 -19.02 3.58 -3.94
N ALA A 187 -19.92 4.54 -3.68
CA ALA A 187 -20.88 4.49 -2.57
C ALA A 187 -20.25 4.18 -1.20
N TYR A 188 -19.02 4.70 -0.95
CA TYR A 188 -18.33 4.46 0.31
C TYR A 188 -18.77 5.48 1.37
N PRO A 189 -19.48 5.04 2.43
CA PRO A 189 -20.16 5.96 3.35
C PRO A 189 -19.25 6.61 4.39
N VAL A 190 -18.07 6.03 4.60
CA VAL A 190 -17.18 6.41 5.71
C VAL A 190 -16.15 7.44 5.25
N GLN A 191 -15.85 8.42 6.10
CA GLN A 191 -14.66 9.26 5.95
C GLN A 191 -13.44 8.49 6.46
N PRO A 192 -12.29 8.56 5.75
CA PRO A 192 -11.07 7.91 6.21
C PRO A 192 -10.68 8.36 7.64
N ASP A 193 -10.44 7.39 8.53
CA ASP A 193 -9.81 7.62 9.84
C ASP A 193 -8.28 7.64 9.64
N VAL A 194 -7.71 8.83 9.53
CA VAL A 194 -6.30 9.04 9.21
C VAL A 194 -5.57 9.70 10.37
N TRP A 195 -4.61 8.99 10.94
CA TRP A 195 -3.61 9.60 11.80
C TRP A 195 -2.51 10.25 10.95
N ARG A 196 -2.13 11.46 11.29
CA ARG A 196 -1.06 12.21 10.62
C ARG A 196 0.01 12.62 11.60
N THR A 197 1.27 12.55 11.20
CA THR A 197 2.35 13.17 11.97
C THR A 197 2.04 14.65 12.13
N PRO A 198 2.01 15.19 13.37
CA PRO A 198 1.84 16.62 13.58
C PRO A 198 2.91 17.39 12.80
N GLU A 199 2.50 18.40 12.03
CA GLU A 199 3.44 19.32 11.41
C GLU A 199 4.27 19.96 12.50
N ILE A 200 5.59 19.78 12.45
CA ILE A 200 6.50 20.55 13.29
C ILE A 200 6.42 21.97 12.75
N LEU A 201 5.66 22.82 13.44
CA LEU A 201 5.68 24.27 13.18
C LEU A 201 7.10 24.75 13.48
N THR A 202 7.93 24.78 12.45
CA THR A 202 9.21 25.52 12.50
C THR A 202 8.87 27.00 12.66
N ARG A 203 9.05 27.50 13.89
CA ARG A 203 9.01 28.93 14.21
C ARG A 203 10.24 29.63 13.65
#